data_08454f07437be2591b72b4ed95d62fa2
#
_entry.id   08454f07437be2591b72b4ed95d62fa2
#
_cell.length_a   1.000
_cell.length_b   1.000
_cell.length_c   1.000
_cell.angle_alpha   90.00
_cell.angle_beta   90.00
_cell.angle_gamma   90.00
#
_symmetry.space_group_name_H-M   'P 1'
#
loop_
_entity.id
_entity.type
_entity.pdbx_description
1 polymer ?
#
loop_
_entity_poly.entity_id
_entity_poly.type
_entity_poly.pdbx_seq_one_letter_code
_entity_poly.pdbx_strand_id
1 'polypeptide(L)'
;YKRQNPQVELPLNAAGKLDVGGALDLGILTVIKDMGLKEPYSGQCELKTGEIAEDLTYYFATSEQIPSAVGLGVLVDKDQSVKQAGGFIIQLMPFTPDEVVDRLEKKITEIDSVTQMLDRGLTPEQILEEILGDFGLEITDTTETRFHCDCSKERVSRALSTLSKKDLDSIIADGESIEVKCQFCNKAYEFTVDELKEMR
;
A
#
# COMPACT_ATOMS: atom_id res chain seq x y z
N TYR A 1 -2.94 1.29 -6.75
CA TYR A 1 -2.43 -0.06 -6.54
C TYR A 1 -3.31 -1.09 -7.25
N LYS A 2 -2.74 -1.91 -8.10
CA LYS A 2 -3.48 -2.91 -8.89
C LYS A 2 -2.89 -4.30 -8.65
N ARG A 3 -3.69 -5.25 -8.19
CA ARG A 3 -3.31 -6.66 -8.06
C ARG A 3 -3.78 -7.44 -9.28
N GLN A 4 -2.90 -8.27 -9.83
CA GLN A 4 -3.28 -9.23 -10.89
C GLN A 4 -3.54 -10.63 -10.30
N ASN A 5 -2.82 -11.02 -9.26
CA ASN A 5 -3.01 -12.28 -8.55
C ASN A 5 -2.90 -12.04 -7.03
N PRO A 6 -4.02 -11.76 -6.34
CA PRO A 6 -4.00 -11.48 -4.91
C PRO A 6 -3.92 -12.73 -4.03
N GLN A 7 -4.10 -13.92 -4.60
CA GLN A 7 -4.04 -15.20 -3.87
C GLN A 7 -2.72 -15.89 -4.17
N VAL A 8 -1.68 -15.51 -3.44
CA VAL A 8 -0.35 -16.11 -3.52
C VAL A 8 -0.01 -16.70 -2.15
N GLU A 9 0.36 -17.96 -2.13
CA GLU A 9 0.94 -18.57 -0.94
C GLU A 9 2.38 -18.08 -0.79
N LEU A 10 2.68 -17.42 0.33
CA LEU A 10 4.01 -16.91 0.61
C LEU A 10 4.74 -17.85 1.57
N PRO A 11 5.90 -18.40 1.19
CA PRO A 11 6.76 -19.09 2.12
C PRO A 11 7.30 -18.12 3.17
N LEU A 12 7.87 -18.67 4.23
CA LEU A 12 8.64 -17.87 5.18
C LEU A 12 10.07 -17.69 4.65
N ASN A 13 10.59 -16.48 4.78
CA ASN A 13 12.00 -16.20 4.52
C ASN A 13 12.91 -16.74 5.64
N ALA A 14 14.23 -16.61 5.49
CA ALA A 14 15.21 -17.08 6.47
C ALA A 14 15.05 -16.44 7.87
N ALA A 15 14.40 -15.28 7.97
CA ALA A 15 14.09 -14.59 9.22
C ALA A 15 12.73 -15.00 9.83
N GLY A 16 12.04 -15.99 9.25
CA GLY A 16 10.72 -16.45 9.71
C GLY A 16 9.58 -15.48 9.42
N LYS A 17 9.78 -14.54 8.51
CA LYS A 17 8.75 -13.61 8.02
C LYS A 17 8.22 -14.05 6.67
N LEU A 18 7.02 -13.60 6.29
CA LEU A 18 6.48 -13.84 4.96
C LEU A 18 7.41 -13.26 3.89
N ASP A 19 7.75 -14.05 2.89
CA ASP A 19 8.61 -13.65 1.77
C ASP A 19 7.80 -12.85 0.73
N VAL A 20 7.56 -11.57 1.02
CA VAL A 20 6.79 -10.68 0.14
C VAL A 20 7.58 -10.38 -1.13
N GLY A 21 8.90 -10.19 -1.02
CA GLY A 21 9.79 -9.95 -2.16
C GLY A 21 9.74 -11.08 -3.18
N GLY A 22 9.77 -12.32 -2.72
CA GLY A 22 9.67 -13.51 -3.57
C GLY A 22 8.35 -13.62 -4.35
N ALA A 23 7.28 -12.95 -3.90
CA ALA A 23 6.00 -12.94 -4.60
C ALA A 23 5.93 -11.92 -5.74
N LEU A 24 6.78 -10.90 -5.72
CA LEU A 24 6.76 -9.80 -6.70
C LEU A 24 7.65 -10.06 -7.91
N ASP A 25 8.68 -10.90 -7.76
CA ASP A 25 9.67 -11.18 -8.80
C ASP A 25 10.27 -9.89 -9.39
N LEU A 26 10.77 -9.92 -10.61
CA LEU A 26 11.28 -8.74 -11.31
C LEU A 26 10.14 -7.78 -11.66
N GLY A 27 10.34 -6.50 -11.40
CA GLY A 27 9.30 -5.50 -11.64
C GLY A 27 9.80 -4.07 -11.64
N ILE A 28 8.86 -3.16 -11.88
CA ILE A 28 9.08 -1.72 -11.88
C ILE A 28 8.17 -1.09 -10.83
N LEU A 29 8.76 -0.33 -9.92
CA LEU A 29 8.03 0.58 -9.04
C LEU A 29 7.71 1.86 -9.81
N THR A 30 6.43 2.18 -9.91
CA THR A 30 5.96 3.46 -10.47
C THR A 30 5.31 4.27 -9.37
N VAL A 31 5.82 5.49 -9.16
CA VAL A 31 5.26 6.46 -8.19
C VAL A 31 4.61 7.59 -8.97
N ILE A 32 3.32 7.79 -8.74
CA ILE A 32 2.52 8.85 -9.39
C ILE A 32 2.13 9.86 -8.31
N LYS A 33 2.53 11.12 -8.52
CA LYS A 33 2.21 12.24 -7.61
C LYS A 33 1.31 13.24 -8.30
N ASP A 34 0.14 13.49 -7.71
CA ASP A 34 -0.70 14.61 -8.10
C ASP A 34 -0.16 15.89 -7.43
N MET A 35 0.45 16.75 -8.22
CA MET A 35 1.01 18.02 -7.77
C MET A 35 0.10 19.22 -8.13
N GLY A 36 -1.17 18.97 -8.48
CA GLY A 36 -2.09 19.99 -8.93
C GLY A 36 -1.76 20.56 -10.32
N LEU A 37 -0.91 19.88 -11.08
CA LEU A 37 -0.56 20.23 -12.45
C LEU A 37 -1.53 19.58 -13.45
N LYS A 38 -1.44 19.98 -14.73
CA LYS A 38 -2.28 19.42 -15.80
C LYS A 38 -2.15 17.89 -15.90
N GLU A 39 -0.95 17.39 -15.67
CA GLU A 39 -0.66 15.94 -15.64
C GLU A 39 0.11 15.62 -14.35
N PRO A 40 -0.17 14.46 -13.71
CA PRO A 40 0.56 14.06 -12.53
C PRO A 40 2.01 13.74 -12.89
N TYR A 41 2.92 14.02 -11.95
CA TYR A 41 4.31 13.56 -12.07
C TYR A 41 4.36 12.04 -11.91
N SER A 42 5.12 11.35 -12.76
CA SER A 42 5.34 9.92 -12.69
C SER A 42 6.84 9.61 -12.70
N GLY A 43 7.33 9.00 -11.63
CA GLY A 43 8.68 8.49 -11.52
C GLY A 43 8.70 6.96 -11.52
N GLN A 44 9.77 6.36 -12.02
CA GLN A 44 9.91 4.90 -12.10
C GLN A 44 11.32 4.45 -11.72
N CYS A 45 11.42 3.30 -11.07
CA CYS A 45 12.67 2.57 -10.89
C CYS A 45 12.43 1.06 -10.90
N GLU A 46 13.47 0.28 -11.15
CA GLU A 46 13.41 -1.18 -11.01
C GLU A 46 13.30 -1.56 -9.54
N LEU A 47 12.52 -2.61 -9.24
CA LEU A 47 12.54 -3.24 -7.92
C LEU A 47 13.93 -3.83 -7.66
N LYS A 48 14.45 -3.63 -6.46
CA LYS A 48 15.76 -4.17 -6.04
C LYS A 48 15.62 -5.43 -5.21
N THR A 49 14.67 -5.42 -4.28
CA THR A 49 14.46 -6.55 -3.37
C THR A 49 13.02 -7.10 -3.42
N GLY A 50 12.08 -6.32 -3.96
CA GLY A 50 10.66 -6.62 -3.86
C GLY A 50 10.06 -6.29 -2.49
N GLU A 51 10.89 -5.89 -1.51
CA GLU A 51 10.43 -5.42 -0.21
C GLU A 51 10.05 -3.94 -0.31
N ILE A 52 8.80 -3.60 0.00
CA ILE A 52 8.21 -2.27 -0.27
C ILE A 52 9.02 -1.13 0.37
N ALA A 53 9.47 -1.30 1.61
CA ALA A 53 10.22 -0.26 2.32
C ALA A 53 11.60 0.00 1.68
N GLU A 54 12.30 -1.06 1.29
CA GLU A 54 13.62 -0.98 0.67
C GLU A 54 13.51 -0.38 -0.73
N ASP A 55 12.55 -0.83 -1.53
CA ASP A 55 12.35 -0.33 -2.88
C ASP A 55 11.89 1.14 -2.89
N LEU A 56 11.06 1.57 -1.93
CA LEU A 56 10.73 2.99 -1.75
C LEU A 56 11.94 3.82 -1.33
N THR A 57 12.76 3.33 -0.40
CA THR A 57 14.00 3.99 -0.01
C THR A 57 14.92 4.17 -1.22
N TYR A 58 15.09 3.12 -2.02
CA TYR A 58 15.87 3.17 -3.25
C TYR A 58 15.28 4.18 -4.26
N TYR A 59 13.97 4.18 -4.45
CA TYR A 59 13.29 5.14 -5.32
C TYR A 59 13.54 6.59 -4.92
N PHE A 60 13.36 6.94 -3.64
CA PHE A 60 13.61 8.30 -3.16
C PHE A 60 15.07 8.72 -3.37
N ALA A 61 16.01 7.83 -3.08
CA ALA A 61 17.44 8.13 -3.23
C ALA A 61 17.84 8.31 -4.70
N THR A 62 17.33 7.47 -5.61
CA THR A 62 17.81 7.42 -7.01
C THR A 62 16.96 8.26 -7.96
N SER A 63 15.64 8.26 -7.82
CA SER A 63 14.74 8.97 -8.73
C SER A 63 14.44 10.40 -8.26
N GLU A 64 14.30 10.61 -6.96
CA GLU A 64 14.03 11.94 -6.40
C GLU A 64 15.28 12.64 -5.83
N GLN A 65 16.37 11.89 -5.70
CA GLN A 65 17.65 12.36 -5.14
C GLN A 65 17.51 12.93 -3.72
N ILE A 66 16.57 12.36 -2.96
CA ILE A 66 16.32 12.72 -1.57
C ILE A 66 16.75 11.55 -0.68
N PRO A 67 17.82 11.69 0.12
CA PRO A 67 18.20 10.67 1.08
C PRO A 67 17.04 10.41 2.06
N SER A 68 16.59 9.16 2.11
CA SER A 68 15.38 8.79 2.83
C SER A 68 15.57 7.48 3.56
N ALA A 69 14.87 7.33 4.68
CA ALA A 69 14.69 6.05 5.36
C ALA A 69 13.20 5.72 5.43
N VAL A 70 12.82 4.54 5.00
CA VAL A 70 11.44 4.06 5.04
C VAL A 70 11.37 2.84 5.93
N GLY A 71 10.56 2.91 6.99
CA GLY A 71 10.27 1.80 7.87
C GLY A 71 8.81 1.41 7.74
N LEU A 72 8.52 0.16 7.35
CA LEU A 72 7.17 -0.37 7.25
C LEU A 72 7.04 -1.66 8.04
N GLY A 73 5.85 -1.91 8.57
CA GLY A 73 5.58 -3.13 9.29
C GLY A 73 4.10 -3.51 9.26
N VAL A 74 3.85 -4.81 9.07
CA VAL A 74 2.53 -5.42 9.21
C VAL A 74 2.67 -6.63 10.13
N LEU A 75 1.94 -6.61 11.23
CA LEU A 75 1.84 -7.73 12.15
C LEU A 75 0.56 -8.51 11.87
N VAL A 76 0.71 -9.77 11.52
CA VAL A 76 -0.39 -10.67 11.18
C VAL A 76 -0.61 -11.64 12.34
N ASP A 77 -1.86 -11.82 12.75
CA ASP A 77 -2.24 -12.78 13.79
C ASP A 77 -2.35 -14.21 13.22
N LYS A 78 -2.53 -15.19 14.11
CA LYS A 78 -2.61 -16.62 13.77
C LYS A 78 -3.79 -16.97 12.85
N ASP A 79 -4.85 -16.19 12.90
CA ASP A 79 -6.03 -16.30 12.03
C ASP A 79 -5.85 -15.59 10.67
N GLN A 80 -4.64 -15.10 10.37
CA GLN A 80 -4.28 -14.34 9.18
C GLN A 80 -4.91 -12.92 9.10
N SER A 81 -5.52 -12.45 10.16
CA SER A 81 -5.94 -11.06 10.26
C SER A 81 -4.76 -10.12 10.53
N VAL A 82 -4.85 -8.88 10.05
CA VAL A 82 -3.86 -7.86 10.37
C VAL A 82 -4.13 -7.33 11.78
N LYS A 83 -3.20 -7.60 12.69
CA LYS A 83 -3.26 -7.11 14.07
C LYS A 83 -2.85 -5.64 14.14
N GLN A 84 -1.74 -5.30 13.52
CA GLN A 84 -1.17 -3.96 13.47
C GLN A 84 -0.53 -3.71 12.10
N ALA A 85 -0.61 -2.48 11.62
CA ALA A 85 0.11 -2.05 10.41
C ALA A 85 0.48 -0.57 10.54
N GLY A 86 1.67 -0.21 10.10
CA GLY A 86 2.11 1.18 10.13
C GLY A 86 3.52 1.34 9.57
N GLY A 87 4.01 2.56 9.65
CA GLY A 87 5.34 2.88 9.14
C GLY A 87 5.68 4.34 9.30
N PHE A 88 6.88 4.67 8.86
CA PHE A 88 7.38 6.04 8.78
C PHE A 88 8.20 6.25 7.52
N ILE A 89 8.29 7.48 7.09
CA ILE A 89 9.23 7.97 6.07
C ILE A 89 9.96 9.15 6.68
N ILE A 90 11.29 9.07 6.72
CA ILE A 90 12.16 10.16 7.13
C ILE A 90 12.95 10.61 5.92
N GLN A 91 12.98 11.91 5.66
CA GLN A 91 13.72 12.49 4.55
C GLN A 91 14.63 13.60 5.05
N LEU A 92 15.88 13.61 4.56
CA LEU A 92 16.81 14.69 4.89
C LEU A 92 16.45 15.95 4.11
N MET A 93 16.44 17.07 4.82
CA MET A 93 16.34 18.37 4.17
C MET A 93 17.67 18.73 3.48
N PRO A 94 17.66 19.53 2.39
CA PRO A 94 18.88 20.04 1.80
C PRO A 94 19.75 20.74 2.84
N PHE A 95 21.06 20.47 2.78
CA PHE A 95 22.06 21.06 3.68
C PHE A 95 21.97 20.61 5.15
N THR A 96 21.32 19.46 5.43
CA THR A 96 21.40 18.86 6.77
C THR A 96 22.86 18.60 7.15
N PRO A 97 23.32 19.05 8.33
CA PRO A 97 24.71 18.82 8.75
C PRO A 97 25.04 17.32 8.88
N ASP A 98 26.25 16.93 8.50
CA ASP A 98 26.69 15.52 8.54
C ASP A 98 26.56 14.91 9.92
N GLU A 99 26.82 15.67 10.99
CA GLU A 99 26.65 15.21 12.38
C GLU A 99 25.21 14.79 12.71
N VAL A 100 24.23 15.47 12.11
CA VAL A 100 22.80 15.12 12.27
C VAL A 100 22.48 13.85 11.49
N VAL A 101 23.04 13.71 10.28
CA VAL A 101 22.89 12.53 9.46
C VAL A 101 23.44 11.30 10.17
N ASP A 102 24.70 11.35 10.65
CA ASP A 102 25.36 10.26 11.36
C ASP A 102 24.58 9.81 12.61
N ARG A 103 24.08 10.79 13.39
CA ARG A 103 23.27 10.51 14.56
C ARG A 103 21.94 9.85 14.22
N LEU A 104 21.29 10.30 13.15
CA LEU A 104 20.03 9.76 12.68
C LEU A 104 20.19 8.34 12.14
N GLU A 105 21.22 8.09 11.33
CA GLU A 105 21.54 6.75 10.82
C GLU A 105 21.77 5.77 11.97
N LYS A 106 22.59 6.18 12.97
CA LYS A 106 22.80 5.36 14.16
C LYS A 106 21.47 5.09 14.88
N LYS A 107 20.65 6.12 15.12
CA LYS A 107 19.37 5.98 15.79
C LYS A 107 18.45 4.99 15.07
N ILE A 108 18.31 5.10 13.74
CA ILE A 108 17.45 4.21 12.94
C ILE A 108 17.92 2.75 13.01
N THR A 109 19.21 2.48 13.14
CA THR A 109 19.72 1.12 13.27
C THR A 109 19.51 0.52 14.66
N GLU A 110 19.31 1.34 15.68
CA GLU A 110 19.15 0.93 17.08
C GLU A 110 17.69 0.80 17.54
N ILE A 111 16.73 1.37 16.79
CA ILE A 111 15.31 1.30 17.17
C ILE A 111 14.71 -0.08 16.92
N ASP A 112 13.67 -0.38 17.67
CA ASP A 112 12.85 -1.56 17.43
C ASP A 112 12.17 -1.50 16.05
N SER A 113 11.81 -2.66 15.51
CA SER A 113 11.03 -2.69 14.27
C SER A 113 9.66 -2.02 14.45
N VAL A 114 9.12 -1.48 13.37
CA VAL A 114 7.79 -0.85 13.36
C VAL A 114 6.73 -1.76 13.98
N THR A 115 6.76 -3.06 13.66
CA THR A 115 5.82 -4.03 14.22
C THR A 115 5.95 -4.18 15.72
N GLN A 116 7.18 -4.15 16.28
CA GLN A 116 7.40 -4.21 17.73
C GLN A 116 6.92 -2.93 18.42
N MET A 117 7.18 -1.77 17.84
CA MET A 117 6.69 -0.49 18.38
C MET A 117 5.16 -0.46 18.41
N LEU A 118 4.50 -0.87 17.34
CA LEU A 118 3.04 -0.95 17.26
C LEU A 118 2.45 -2.00 18.20
N ASP A 119 3.10 -3.15 18.37
CA ASP A 119 2.64 -4.21 19.29
C ASP A 119 2.73 -3.80 20.76
N ARG A 120 3.67 -2.90 21.09
CA ARG A 120 3.74 -2.21 22.41
C ARG A 120 2.61 -1.18 22.60
N GLY A 121 1.81 -0.90 21.56
CA GLY A 121 0.70 0.06 21.59
C GLY A 121 1.13 1.52 21.42
N LEU A 122 2.30 1.77 20.83
CA LEU A 122 2.73 3.14 20.56
C LEU A 122 1.87 3.79 19.48
N THR A 123 1.49 5.05 19.72
CA THR A 123 0.85 5.88 18.69
C THR A 123 1.86 6.36 17.66
N PRO A 124 1.42 6.83 16.48
CA PRO A 124 2.34 7.41 15.49
C PRO A 124 3.23 8.51 16.05
N GLU A 125 2.69 9.39 16.89
CA GLU A 125 3.44 10.47 17.55
C GLU A 125 4.51 9.92 18.50
N GLN A 126 4.18 8.86 19.25
CA GLN A 126 5.14 8.21 20.16
C GLN A 126 6.25 7.49 19.38
N ILE A 127 5.93 6.91 18.22
CA ILE A 127 6.95 6.34 17.34
C ILE A 127 7.89 7.43 16.81
N LEU A 128 7.35 8.57 16.37
CA LEU A 128 8.15 9.71 15.94
C LEU A 128 9.00 10.27 17.09
N GLU A 129 8.47 10.34 18.31
CA GLU A 129 9.22 10.78 19.48
C GLU A 129 10.38 9.81 19.83
N GLU A 130 10.15 8.50 19.71
CA GLU A 130 11.20 7.49 19.94
C GLU A 130 12.33 7.60 18.90
N ILE A 131 12.01 7.96 17.65
CA ILE A 131 13.00 8.09 16.57
C ILE A 131 13.64 9.48 16.56
N LEU A 132 12.86 10.54 16.66
CA LEU A 132 13.26 11.92 16.36
C LEU A 132 13.24 12.87 17.57
N GLY A 133 12.83 12.42 18.76
CA GLY A 133 12.73 13.28 19.96
C GLY A 133 14.03 14.02 20.27
N ASP A 134 15.18 13.34 20.16
CA ASP A 134 16.51 13.92 20.37
C ASP A 134 16.92 14.97 19.31
N PHE A 135 16.13 15.12 18.24
CA PHE A 135 16.38 16.04 17.13
C PHE A 135 15.48 17.29 17.14
N GLY A 136 14.67 17.46 18.19
CA GLY A 136 13.74 18.58 18.30
C GLY A 136 12.47 18.38 17.48
N LEU A 137 11.84 17.22 17.63
CA LEU A 137 10.60 16.86 16.92
C LEU A 137 9.50 17.92 17.13
N GLU A 138 8.87 18.33 16.04
CA GLU A 138 7.67 19.15 16.02
C GLU A 138 6.59 18.45 15.20
N ILE A 139 5.44 18.16 15.80
CA ILE A 139 4.28 17.59 15.09
C ILE A 139 3.53 18.75 14.43
N THR A 140 3.61 18.83 13.12
CA THR A 140 3.03 19.94 12.35
C THR A 140 1.59 19.68 11.93
N ASP A 141 1.22 18.43 11.68
CA ASP A 141 -0.13 18.06 11.25
C ASP A 141 -0.44 16.60 11.62
N THR A 142 -1.72 16.28 11.74
CA THR A 142 -2.24 14.93 11.96
C THR A 142 -3.46 14.70 11.06
N THR A 143 -3.37 13.72 10.17
CA THR A 143 -4.43 13.38 9.23
C THR A 143 -4.99 11.99 9.53
N GLU A 144 -6.31 11.88 9.62
CA GLU A 144 -6.95 10.57 9.74
C GLU A 144 -6.70 9.71 8.52
N THR A 145 -6.27 8.47 8.74
CA THR A 145 -6.08 7.47 7.69
C THR A 145 -7.07 6.32 7.85
N ARG A 146 -7.60 5.83 6.72
CA ARG A 146 -8.52 4.70 6.71
C ARG A 146 -8.40 3.89 5.44
N PHE A 147 -8.76 2.62 5.51
CA PHE A 147 -9.00 1.85 4.30
C PHE A 147 -10.21 2.44 3.57
N HIS A 148 -10.02 2.80 2.31
CA HIS A 148 -11.08 3.37 1.48
C HIS A 148 -11.09 2.72 0.10
N CYS A 149 -12.29 2.37 -0.37
CA CYS A 149 -12.51 1.89 -1.73
C CYS A 149 -13.72 2.61 -2.33
N ASP A 150 -13.51 3.23 -3.48
CA ASP A 150 -14.54 3.96 -4.22
C ASP A 150 -15.50 3.04 -5.01
N CYS A 151 -15.50 1.74 -4.75
CA CYS A 151 -16.42 0.83 -5.41
C CYS A 151 -17.86 1.10 -4.96
N SER A 152 -18.78 1.05 -5.91
CA SER A 152 -20.22 1.10 -5.66
C SER A 152 -20.96 0.20 -6.64
N LYS A 153 -22.22 -0.14 -6.32
CA LYS A 153 -23.05 -0.97 -7.21
C LYS A 153 -23.19 -0.31 -8.60
N GLU A 154 -23.35 1.03 -8.64
CA GLU A 154 -23.47 1.80 -9.87
C GLU A 154 -22.18 1.74 -10.71
N ARG A 155 -21.03 1.74 -10.05
CA ARG A 155 -19.73 1.64 -10.72
C ARG A 155 -19.50 0.26 -11.33
N VAL A 156 -19.91 -0.79 -10.62
CA VAL A 156 -19.87 -2.17 -11.12
C VAL A 156 -20.89 -2.37 -12.23
N SER A 157 -22.10 -1.83 -12.10
CA SER A 157 -23.15 -1.83 -13.14
C SER A 157 -22.62 -1.23 -14.45
N ARG A 158 -21.96 -0.05 -14.38
CA ARG A 158 -21.34 0.57 -15.56
C ARG A 158 -20.26 -0.31 -16.19
N ALA A 159 -19.50 -1.06 -15.40
CA ALA A 159 -18.52 -2.00 -15.92
C ALA A 159 -19.21 -3.18 -16.62
N LEU A 160 -20.29 -3.72 -16.04
CA LEU A 160 -21.09 -4.78 -16.67
C LEU A 160 -21.73 -4.32 -17.98
N SER A 161 -22.20 -3.09 -18.07
CA SER A 161 -22.76 -2.52 -19.31
C SER A 161 -21.73 -2.39 -20.45
N THR A 162 -20.43 -2.54 -20.18
CA THR A 162 -19.39 -2.58 -21.22
C THR A 162 -19.17 -3.97 -21.82
N LEU A 163 -19.77 -5.00 -21.26
CA LEU A 163 -19.74 -6.35 -21.83
C LEU A 163 -20.43 -6.38 -23.20
N SER A 164 -20.02 -7.36 -24.03
CA SER A 164 -20.72 -7.57 -25.30
C SER A 164 -22.17 -7.98 -25.04
N LYS A 165 -23.10 -7.61 -25.95
CA LYS A 165 -24.50 -8.02 -25.85
C LYS A 165 -24.63 -9.55 -25.76
N LYS A 166 -23.78 -10.27 -26.47
CA LYS A 166 -23.78 -11.73 -26.47
C LYS A 166 -23.42 -12.30 -25.09
N ASP A 167 -22.42 -11.72 -24.42
CA ASP A 167 -22.00 -12.18 -23.10
C ASP A 167 -23.07 -11.87 -22.05
N LEU A 168 -23.66 -10.67 -22.14
CA LEU A 168 -24.74 -10.26 -21.24
C LEU A 168 -25.99 -11.12 -21.41
N ASP A 169 -26.35 -11.43 -22.68
CA ASP A 169 -27.46 -12.34 -23.01
C ASP A 169 -27.23 -13.75 -22.48
N SER A 170 -26.00 -14.26 -22.53
CA SER A 170 -25.65 -15.55 -21.95
C SER A 170 -25.90 -15.57 -20.45
N ILE A 171 -25.42 -14.54 -19.74
CA ILE A 171 -25.62 -14.41 -18.28
C ILE A 171 -27.12 -14.31 -17.93
N ILE A 172 -27.90 -13.54 -18.71
CA ILE A 172 -29.35 -13.40 -18.51
C ILE A 172 -30.07 -14.72 -18.78
N ALA A 173 -29.60 -15.50 -19.76
CA ALA A 173 -30.23 -16.79 -20.12
C ALA A 173 -30.08 -17.86 -19.04
N ASP A 174 -29.04 -17.77 -18.19
CA ASP A 174 -28.86 -18.66 -17.03
C ASP A 174 -29.98 -18.50 -15.99
N GLY A 175 -30.66 -17.34 -15.98
CA GLY A 175 -31.86 -17.11 -15.17
C GLY A 175 -31.58 -16.91 -13.68
N GLU A 176 -30.32 -16.80 -13.27
CA GLU A 176 -29.92 -16.62 -11.87
C GLU A 176 -29.30 -15.23 -11.65
N SER A 177 -29.37 -14.74 -10.39
CA SER A 177 -28.62 -13.54 -10.00
C SER A 177 -27.12 -13.82 -10.01
N ILE A 178 -26.35 -12.82 -10.35
CA ILE A 178 -24.88 -12.92 -10.32
C ILE A 178 -24.28 -12.10 -9.17
N GLU A 179 -23.23 -12.64 -8.58
CA GLU A 179 -22.39 -11.92 -7.64
C GLU A 179 -21.12 -11.42 -8.31
N VAL A 180 -20.87 -10.12 -8.22
CA VAL A 180 -19.62 -9.50 -8.71
C VAL A 180 -18.85 -8.92 -7.55
N LYS A 181 -17.62 -9.37 -7.34
CA LYS A 181 -16.76 -8.91 -6.26
C LYS A 181 -15.82 -7.79 -6.73
N CYS A 182 -15.71 -6.74 -5.93
CA CYS A 182 -14.68 -5.74 -6.12
C CYS A 182 -13.30 -6.37 -5.92
N GLN A 183 -12.45 -6.33 -6.93
CA GLN A 183 -11.10 -6.91 -6.86
C GLN A 183 -10.16 -6.17 -5.89
N PHE A 184 -10.54 -4.97 -5.44
CA PHE A 184 -9.74 -4.20 -4.50
C PHE A 184 -10.10 -4.48 -3.05
N CYS A 185 -11.41 -4.45 -2.70
CA CYS A 185 -11.86 -4.59 -1.31
C CYS A 185 -12.67 -5.87 -1.03
N ASN A 186 -12.88 -6.74 -2.03
CA ASN A 186 -13.67 -7.96 -1.99
C ASN A 186 -15.15 -7.77 -1.63
N LYS A 187 -15.66 -6.53 -1.59
CA LYS A 187 -17.09 -6.29 -1.40
C LYS A 187 -17.88 -6.91 -2.54
N ALA A 188 -18.84 -7.74 -2.18
CA ALA A 188 -19.75 -8.39 -3.13
C ALA A 188 -20.93 -7.48 -3.48
N TYR A 189 -21.32 -7.49 -4.74
CA TYR A 189 -22.49 -6.82 -5.29
C TYR A 189 -23.33 -7.84 -6.04
N GLU A 190 -24.57 -7.98 -5.66
CA GLU A 190 -25.51 -8.85 -6.33
C GLU A 190 -26.29 -8.09 -7.38
N PHE A 191 -26.47 -8.70 -8.55
CA PHE A 191 -27.28 -8.19 -9.66
C PHE A 191 -28.32 -9.21 -10.04
N THR A 192 -29.59 -8.80 -9.98
CA THR A 192 -30.72 -9.64 -10.39
C THR A 192 -30.80 -9.71 -11.92
N VAL A 193 -31.51 -10.72 -12.43
CA VAL A 193 -31.76 -10.87 -13.87
C VAL A 193 -32.43 -9.64 -14.47
N ASP A 194 -33.33 -8.98 -13.72
CA ASP A 194 -34.03 -7.79 -14.21
C ASP A 194 -33.09 -6.57 -14.29
N GLU A 195 -32.22 -6.37 -13.29
CA GLU A 195 -31.15 -5.37 -13.37
C GLU A 195 -30.21 -5.59 -14.57
N LEU A 196 -29.85 -6.85 -14.86
CA LEU A 196 -29.02 -7.20 -16.01
C LEU A 196 -29.72 -6.91 -17.34
N LYS A 197 -31.04 -7.14 -17.43
CA LYS A 197 -31.84 -6.78 -18.62
C LYS A 197 -31.89 -5.26 -18.84
N GLU A 198 -31.94 -4.45 -17.78
CA GLU A 198 -31.92 -3.00 -17.87
C GLU A 198 -30.57 -2.44 -18.36
N MET A 199 -29.47 -3.19 -18.16
CA MET A 199 -28.13 -2.81 -18.61
C MET A 199 -27.84 -3.16 -20.07
N ARG A 200 -28.69 -3.97 -20.70
CA ARG A 200 -28.55 -4.46 -22.07
C ARG A 200 -28.89 -3.41 -23.13
#